data_6e3d2d9d5e51267dcf433ca0f26ced29
#
_entry.id   6e3d2d9d5e51267dcf433ca0f26ced29
#
_cell.length_a   1.000
_cell.length_b   1.000
_cell.length_c   1.000
_cell.angle_alpha   90.00
_cell.angle_beta   90.00
_cell.angle_gamma   90.00
#
_symmetry.space_group_name_H-M   'P 1'
#
loop_
_entity.id
_entity.type
_entity.pdbx_description
1 polymer ?
#
loop_
_entity_poly.entity_id
_entity_poly.type
_entity_poly.pdbx_seq_one_letter_code
_entity_poly.pdbx_strand_id
1 'polypeptide(L)'
;MRKILLSILLAVSCLNWASNIVLSDQSTIQLLTCTPGTETWSKYGHTAVRVLDSTKHLDIVFNYGIFDLMADDFYLKFLRGETYYQLGLDKYPAFDAFYKRIGRHTYWQELNLTLEQKQRIFDALMVNYQPENRKYLYNFVFD
;
A
#
# COMPACT_ATOMS: atom_id res chain seq x y z
N MET A 1 50.70 18.77 28.93
CA MET A 1 50.17 18.83 27.56
C MET A 1 48.85 18.03 27.51
N ARG A 2 47.71 18.72 27.64
CA ARG A 2 46.37 18.10 27.67
C ARG A 2 45.89 17.87 26.23
N LYS A 3 45.73 16.63 25.84
CA LYS A 3 45.08 16.27 24.58
C LYS A 3 43.56 16.39 24.76
N ILE A 4 42.97 17.40 24.14
CA ILE A 4 41.54 17.60 24.05
C ILE A 4 41.07 16.65 22.93
N LEU A 5 40.40 15.55 23.30
CA LEU A 5 39.65 14.74 22.36
C LEU A 5 38.34 15.46 22.02
N LEU A 6 38.29 15.97 20.82
CA LEU A 6 37.07 16.54 20.25
C LEU A 6 36.20 15.37 19.80
N SER A 7 35.23 14.98 20.62
CA SER A 7 34.20 14.02 20.24
C SER A 7 33.22 14.72 19.32
N ILE A 8 33.37 14.51 18.01
CA ILE A 8 32.42 14.94 17.02
C ILE A 8 31.23 13.96 17.16
N LEU A 9 30.19 14.41 17.85
CA LEU A 9 28.88 13.74 17.88
C LEU A 9 28.26 13.93 16.51
N LEU A 10 28.45 12.95 15.62
CA LEU A 10 27.64 12.85 14.39
C LEU A 10 26.20 12.52 14.82
N ALA A 11 25.42 13.56 14.99
CA ALA A 11 23.97 13.43 14.97
C ALA A 11 23.56 12.98 13.56
N VAL A 12 23.47 11.67 13.36
CA VAL A 12 22.76 11.11 12.22
C VAL A 12 21.30 11.46 12.43
N SER A 13 20.91 12.63 11.93
CA SER A 13 19.50 12.91 11.70
C SER A 13 19.02 11.86 10.71
N CYS A 14 18.28 10.87 11.20
CA CYS A 14 17.42 10.05 10.38
C CYS A 14 16.46 11.02 9.67
N LEU A 15 16.86 11.49 8.51
CA LEU A 15 15.98 12.15 7.58
C LEU A 15 14.91 11.10 7.24
N ASN A 16 13.77 11.22 7.91
CA ASN A 16 12.54 10.59 7.47
C ASN A 16 12.31 11.09 6.04
N TRP A 17 12.65 10.28 5.07
CA TRP A 17 12.24 10.43 3.69
C TRP A 17 10.77 10.04 3.56
N ALA A 18 9.91 10.66 4.35
CA ALA A 18 8.56 10.88 3.90
C ALA A 18 8.71 11.92 2.79
N SER A 19 8.75 11.49 1.54
CA SER A 19 8.66 12.42 0.43
C SER A 19 7.37 13.21 0.66
N ASN A 20 7.49 14.49 1.02
CA ASN A 20 6.35 15.38 1.23
C ASN A 20 5.73 15.70 -0.14
N ILE A 21 5.13 14.68 -0.76
CA ILE A 21 4.36 14.87 -1.98
C ILE A 21 3.07 15.57 -1.57
N VAL A 22 2.95 16.83 -1.94
CA VAL A 22 1.71 17.58 -1.78
C VAL A 22 0.87 17.34 -3.02
N LEU A 23 -0.32 16.79 -2.83
CA LEU A 23 -1.28 16.54 -3.91
C LEU A 23 -1.79 17.87 -4.48
N SER A 24 -2.05 17.89 -5.78
CA SER A 24 -2.66 19.04 -6.47
C SER A 24 -4.18 18.97 -6.42
N ASP A 25 -4.83 20.08 -6.82
CA ASP A 25 -6.29 20.14 -6.98
C ASP A 25 -6.82 19.13 -8.01
N GLN A 26 -5.97 18.73 -8.97
CA GLN A 26 -6.29 17.72 -9.99
C GLN A 26 -6.15 16.28 -9.49
N SER A 27 -5.77 16.09 -8.22
CA SER A 27 -5.66 14.75 -7.66
C SER A 27 -7.02 14.11 -7.44
N THR A 28 -7.07 12.78 -7.59
CA THR A 28 -8.22 11.95 -7.23
C THR A 28 -7.79 10.76 -6.38
N ILE A 29 -8.67 10.36 -5.47
CA ILE A 29 -8.57 9.10 -4.74
C ILE A 29 -9.68 8.20 -5.25
N GLN A 30 -9.32 7.00 -5.68
CA GLN A 30 -10.25 6.04 -6.25
C GLN A 30 -10.20 4.72 -5.47
N LEU A 31 -11.38 4.18 -5.18
CA LEU A 31 -11.51 2.82 -4.71
C LEU A 31 -11.51 1.89 -5.92
N LEU A 32 -10.58 0.95 -5.96
CA LEU A 32 -10.52 -0.09 -6.98
C LEU A 32 -11.21 -1.34 -6.47
N THR A 33 -12.07 -1.93 -7.29
CA THR A 33 -12.70 -3.23 -7.03
C THR A 33 -12.32 -4.19 -8.13
N CYS A 34 -11.65 -5.28 -7.78
CA CYS A 34 -11.27 -6.33 -8.71
C CYS A 34 -12.25 -7.50 -8.61
N THR A 35 -12.72 -8.01 -9.75
CA THR A 35 -13.68 -9.11 -9.76
C THR A 35 -13.14 -10.36 -9.08
N PRO A 36 -14.03 -11.27 -8.60
CA PRO A 36 -13.63 -12.57 -8.09
C PRO A 36 -12.76 -13.35 -9.07
N GLY A 37 -11.90 -14.20 -8.53
CA GLY A 37 -11.10 -15.16 -9.28
C GLY A 37 -11.50 -16.60 -8.96
N THR A 38 -10.80 -17.55 -9.55
CA THR A 38 -11.05 -18.99 -9.38
C THR A 38 -10.41 -19.57 -8.11
N GLU A 39 -9.32 -18.96 -7.66
CA GLU A 39 -8.57 -19.40 -6.49
C GLU A 39 -9.30 -19.11 -5.18
N THR A 40 -9.13 -19.94 -4.18
CA THR A 40 -9.84 -19.85 -2.88
C THR A 40 -9.72 -18.45 -2.25
N TRP A 41 -8.53 -17.86 -2.24
CA TRP A 41 -8.27 -16.54 -1.67
C TRP A 41 -8.77 -15.37 -2.52
N SER A 42 -9.14 -15.61 -3.77
CA SER A 42 -9.62 -14.59 -4.71
C SER A 42 -11.13 -14.60 -4.94
N LYS A 43 -11.85 -15.56 -4.36
CA LYS A 43 -13.31 -15.76 -4.59
C LYS A 43 -14.18 -14.58 -4.18
N TYR A 44 -13.72 -13.77 -3.24
CA TYR A 44 -14.46 -12.59 -2.75
C TYR A 44 -14.09 -11.30 -3.47
N GLY A 45 -13.25 -11.41 -4.51
CA GLY A 45 -12.72 -10.23 -5.18
C GLY A 45 -11.53 -9.63 -4.44
N HIS A 46 -11.26 -8.36 -4.72
CA HIS A 46 -10.19 -7.62 -4.06
C HIS A 46 -10.46 -6.12 -4.12
N THR A 47 -9.99 -5.39 -3.13
CA THR A 47 -10.13 -3.93 -3.08
C THR A 47 -8.77 -3.29 -2.86
N ALA A 48 -8.51 -2.20 -3.60
CA ALA A 48 -7.28 -1.41 -3.46
C ALA A 48 -7.60 0.10 -3.55
N VAL A 49 -6.66 0.94 -3.17
CA VAL A 49 -6.81 2.39 -3.22
C VAL A 49 -5.84 2.95 -4.24
N ARG A 50 -6.36 3.65 -5.26
CA ARG A 50 -5.56 4.36 -6.25
C ARG A 50 -5.48 5.84 -5.90
N VAL A 51 -4.28 6.40 -5.99
CA VAL A 51 -4.02 7.83 -5.92
C VAL A 51 -3.52 8.27 -7.29
N LEU A 52 -4.27 9.16 -7.93
CA LEU A 52 -3.93 9.73 -9.23
C LEU A 52 -3.75 11.24 -9.09
N ASP A 53 -2.62 11.74 -9.55
CA ASP A 53 -2.35 13.18 -9.71
C ASP A 53 -1.55 13.40 -10.99
N SER A 54 -2.24 13.82 -12.05
CA SER A 54 -1.65 13.98 -13.37
C SER A 54 -0.57 15.08 -13.41
N THR A 55 -0.71 16.11 -12.57
CA THR A 55 0.27 17.21 -12.50
C THR A 55 1.57 16.80 -11.84
N LYS A 56 1.53 15.76 -11.00
CA LYS A 56 2.69 15.21 -10.29
C LYS A 56 3.22 13.93 -10.95
N HIS A 57 2.63 13.50 -12.08
CA HIS A 57 2.92 12.22 -12.73
C HIS A 57 2.78 11.03 -11.75
N LEU A 58 1.85 11.14 -10.81
CA LEU A 58 1.57 10.15 -9.79
C LEU A 58 0.35 9.33 -10.21
N ASP A 59 0.52 8.03 -10.35
CA ASP A 59 -0.56 7.08 -10.64
C ASP A 59 -0.20 5.75 -10.00
N ILE A 60 -0.55 5.62 -8.72
CA ILE A 60 -0.13 4.52 -7.87
C ILE A 60 -1.32 3.88 -7.17
N VAL A 61 -1.15 2.60 -6.84
CA VAL A 61 -2.14 1.77 -6.17
C VAL A 61 -1.55 1.25 -4.86
N PHE A 62 -2.21 1.57 -3.78
CA PHE A 62 -1.98 0.96 -2.48
C PHE A 62 -2.78 -0.33 -2.40
N ASN A 63 -2.05 -1.44 -2.43
CA ASN A 63 -2.59 -2.79 -2.57
C ASN A 63 -2.42 -3.55 -1.25
N TYR A 64 -3.47 -3.54 -0.43
CA TYR A 64 -3.50 -4.29 0.82
C TYR A 64 -3.74 -5.78 0.55
N GLY A 65 -3.28 -6.64 1.47
CA GLY A 65 -3.56 -8.06 1.39
C GLY A 65 -2.61 -8.86 0.50
N ILE A 66 -1.43 -8.34 0.18
CA ILE A 66 -0.38 -9.13 -0.46
C ILE A 66 0.18 -10.12 0.56
N PHE A 67 0.32 -11.38 0.16
CA PHE A 67 0.87 -12.44 1.00
C PHE A 67 1.77 -13.37 0.18
N ASP A 68 2.60 -14.15 0.87
CA ASP A 68 3.51 -15.10 0.24
C ASP A 68 2.82 -16.47 0.11
N LEU A 69 2.48 -16.84 -1.13
CA LEU A 69 1.91 -18.16 -1.45
C LEU A 69 2.89 -19.31 -1.30
N MET A 70 4.20 -19.02 -1.31
CA MET A 70 5.27 -20.03 -1.18
C MET A 70 5.71 -20.23 0.27
N ALA A 71 5.10 -19.50 1.22
CA ALA A 71 5.37 -19.68 2.63
C ALA A 71 4.99 -21.10 3.07
N ASP A 72 5.82 -21.73 3.90
CA ASP A 72 5.55 -23.02 4.51
C ASP A 72 4.21 -23.01 5.25
N ASP A 73 3.41 -24.05 5.01
CA ASP A 73 2.07 -24.21 5.59
C ASP A 73 1.08 -23.08 5.27
N PHE A 74 1.26 -22.39 4.13
CA PHE A 74 0.40 -21.26 3.73
C PHE A 74 -1.09 -21.55 3.93
N TYR A 75 -1.61 -22.65 3.36
CA TYR A 75 -3.04 -22.97 3.44
C TYR A 75 -3.52 -23.18 4.87
N LEU A 76 -2.71 -23.82 5.72
CA LEU A 76 -3.05 -24.04 7.12
C LEU A 76 -3.10 -22.71 7.89
N LYS A 77 -2.09 -21.87 7.69
CA LYS A 77 -2.03 -20.52 8.29
C LYS A 77 -3.17 -19.63 7.79
N PHE A 78 -3.47 -19.72 6.48
CA PHE A 78 -4.58 -18.97 5.89
C PHE A 78 -5.92 -19.36 6.53
N LEU A 79 -6.21 -20.66 6.65
CA LEU A 79 -7.44 -21.16 7.29
C LEU A 79 -7.55 -20.82 8.78
N ARG A 80 -6.41 -20.68 9.47
CA ARG A 80 -6.36 -20.30 10.89
C ARG A 80 -6.37 -18.78 11.11
N GLY A 81 -6.25 -17.98 10.03
CA GLY A 81 -6.10 -16.53 10.16
C GLY A 81 -4.74 -16.10 10.72
N GLU A 82 -3.71 -16.92 10.52
CA GLU A 82 -2.34 -16.70 11.00
C GLU A 82 -1.40 -16.21 9.89
N THR A 83 -1.97 -15.85 8.73
CA THR A 83 -1.18 -15.36 7.58
C THR A 83 -0.82 -13.89 7.77
N TYR A 84 0.46 -13.59 7.58
CA TYR A 84 0.90 -12.21 7.49
C TYR A 84 0.63 -11.66 6.10
N TYR A 85 -0.02 -10.52 6.08
CA TYR A 85 -0.27 -9.72 4.89
C TYR A 85 0.63 -8.50 4.87
N GLN A 86 0.77 -7.91 3.70
CA GLN A 86 1.49 -6.64 3.59
C GLN A 86 0.79 -5.70 2.61
N LEU A 87 1.02 -4.41 2.83
CA LEU A 87 0.68 -3.37 1.88
C LEU A 87 1.75 -3.30 0.81
N GLY A 88 1.34 -3.45 -0.45
CA GLY A 88 2.16 -3.21 -1.64
C GLY A 88 1.86 -1.86 -2.27
N LEU A 89 2.79 -1.39 -3.08
CA LEU A 89 2.65 -0.18 -3.87
C LEU A 89 2.96 -0.52 -5.33
N ASP A 90 1.97 -0.35 -6.19
CA ASP A 90 2.06 -0.65 -7.62
C ASP A 90 1.81 0.61 -8.46
N LYS A 91 2.37 0.67 -9.66
CA LYS A 91 1.88 1.61 -10.68
C LYS A 91 0.55 1.08 -11.23
N TYR A 92 -0.46 1.95 -11.36
CA TYR A 92 -1.78 1.53 -11.84
C TYR A 92 -1.77 0.76 -13.17
N PRO A 93 -1.00 1.16 -14.22
CA PRO A 93 -0.96 0.38 -15.46
C PRO A 93 -0.47 -1.06 -15.26
N ALA A 94 0.50 -1.28 -14.36
CA ALA A 94 1.00 -2.62 -14.05
C ALA A 94 -0.04 -3.45 -13.26
N PHE A 95 -0.70 -2.82 -12.29
CA PHE A 95 -1.77 -3.42 -11.51
C PHE A 95 -2.93 -3.86 -12.41
N ASP A 96 -3.43 -2.99 -13.26
CA ASP A 96 -4.54 -3.28 -14.18
C ASP A 96 -4.17 -4.37 -15.22
N ALA A 97 -2.96 -4.29 -15.78
CA ALA A 97 -2.45 -5.32 -16.70
C ALA A 97 -2.33 -6.69 -16.04
N PHE A 98 -1.93 -6.75 -14.76
CA PHE A 98 -1.88 -8.00 -14.00
C PHE A 98 -3.27 -8.62 -13.90
N TYR A 99 -4.29 -7.87 -13.46
CA TYR A 99 -5.66 -8.39 -13.32
C TYR A 99 -6.25 -8.81 -14.67
N LYS A 100 -6.06 -8.05 -15.72
CA LYS A 100 -6.48 -8.42 -17.08
C LYS A 100 -5.84 -9.74 -17.54
N ARG A 101 -4.54 -9.93 -17.29
CA ARG A 101 -3.82 -11.15 -17.66
C ARG A 101 -4.37 -12.41 -16.99
N ILE A 102 -4.86 -12.28 -15.75
CA ILE A 102 -5.49 -13.41 -15.02
C ILE A 102 -7.01 -13.49 -15.22
N GLY A 103 -7.55 -12.79 -16.25
CA GLY A 103 -8.97 -12.86 -16.62
C GLY A 103 -9.92 -12.16 -15.63
N ARG A 104 -9.40 -11.23 -14.82
CA ARG A 104 -10.18 -10.47 -13.84
C ARG A 104 -10.29 -9.00 -14.30
N HIS A 105 -11.42 -8.37 -13.98
CA HIS A 105 -11.66 -6.96 -14.30
C HIS A 105 -11.44 -6.06 -13.08
N THR A 106 -10.98 -4.86 -13.34
CA THR A 106 -10.82 -3.80 -12.34
C THR A 106 -11.84 -2.70 -12.61
N TYR A 107 -12.65 -2.39 -11.62
CA TYR A 107 -13.56 -1.24 -11.61
C TYR A 107 -13.02 -0.20 -10.66
N TRP A 108 -13.32 1.06 -10.93
CA TRP A 108 -12.91 2.16 -10.06
C TRP A 108 -14.09 3.07 -9.73
N GLN A 109 -14.09 3.61 -8.54
CA GLN A 109 -15.02 4.60 -8.05
C GLN A 109 -14.23 5.77 -7.47
N GLU A 110 -14.44 6.95 -8.00
CA GLU A 110 -13.84 8.15 -7.43
C GLU A 110 -14.56 8.53 -6.13
N LEU A 111 -13.77 8.85 -5.10
CA LEU A 111 -14.28 9.29 -3.81
C LEU A 111 -14.46 10.82 -3.85
N ASN A 112 -15.64 11.29 -3.47
CA ASN A 112 -15.94 12.72 -3.38
C ASN A 112 -15.31 13.33 -2.12
N LEU A 113 -14.06 13.78 -2.25
CA LEU A 113 -13.22 14.25 -1.14
C LEU A 113 -12.70 15.66 -1.43
N THR A 114 -12.57 16.48 -0.37
CA THR A 114 -11.82 17.74 -0.45
C THR A 114 -10.32 17.48 -0.62
N LEU A 115 -9.56 18.46 -1.10
CA LEU A 115 -8.11 18.35 -1.24
C LEU A 115 -7.44 17.98 0.09
N GLU A 116 -7.86 18.60 1.18
CA GLU A 116 -7.35 18.27 2.53
C GLU A 116 -7.60 16.81 2.90
N GLN A 117 -8.80 16.29 2.63
CA GLN A 117 -9.13 14.89 2.88
C GLN A 117 -8.29 13.95 2.02
N LYS A 118 -8.09 14.28 0.72
CA LYS A 118 -7.22 13.51 -0.18
C LYS A 118 -5.79 13.45 0.36
N GLN A 119 -5.23 14.60 0.78
CA GLN A 119 -3.89 14.66 1.35
C GLN A 119 -3.76 13.82 2.61
N ARG A 120 -4.71 13.94 3.55
CA ARG A 120 -4.71 13.15 4.79
C ARG A 120 -4.75 11.64 4.54
N ILE A 121 -5.57 11.19 3.56
CA ILE A 121 -5.61 9.78 3.17
C ILE A 121 -4.28 9.36 2.57
N PHE A 122 -3.73 10.16 1.66
CA PHE A 122 -2.44 9.87 1.04
C PHE A 122 -1.32 9.77 2.06
N ASP A 123 -1.23 10.71 3.00
CA ASP A 123 -0.22 10.71 4.06
C ASP A 123 -0.35 9.46 4.95
N ALA A 124 -1.58 9.08 5.33
CA ALA A 124 -1.83 7.87 6.10
C ALA A 124 -1.42 6.60 5.34
N LEU A 125 -1.70 6.52 4.03
CA LEU A 125 -1.27 5.41 3.19
C LEU A 125 0.26 5.33 3.08
N MET A 126 0.94 6.47 2.97
CA MET A 126 2.40 6.55 2.94
C MET A 126 3.03 6.13 4.27
N VAL A 127 2.42 6.48 5.40
CA VAL A 127 2.84 6.00 6.74
C VAL A 127 2.66 4.47 6.83
N ASN A 128 1.52 3.95 6.39
CA ASN A 128 1.27 2.50 6.40
C ASN A 128 2.22 1.73 5.47
N TYR A 129 2.70 2.35 4.41
CA TYR A 129 3.63 1.73 3.47
C TYR A 129 5.08 1.66 4.00
N GLN A 130 5.42 2.36 5.08
CA GLN A 130 6.76 2.27 5.67
C GLN A 130 7.10 0.82 6.08
N PRO A 131 8.37 0.40 5.99
CA PRO A 131 8.79 -0.98 6.27
C PRO A 131 8.30 -1.53 7.61
N GLU A 132 8.27 -0.68 8.64
CA GLU A 132 7.82 -1.01 9.99
C GLU A 132 6.31 -1.19 10.13
N ASN A 133 5.50 -0.58 9.23
CA ASN A 133 4.05 -0.53 9.32
C ASN A 133 3.35 -1.44 8.30
N ARG A 134 4.01 -1.74 7.17
CA ARG A 134 3.33 -2.37 6.02
C ARG A 134 2.96 -3.84 6.21
N LYS A 135 3.52 -4.52 7.22
CA LYS A 135 3.20 -5.93 7.52
C LYS A 135 2.23 -6.01 8.68
N TYR A 136 1.18 -6.79 8.53
CA TYR A 136 0.13 -6.95 9.54
C TYR A 136 -0.44 -8.36 9.51
N LEU A 137 -0.92 -8.81 10.66
CA LEU A 137 -1.71 -10.02 10.78
C LEU A 137 -3.17 -9.65 10.54
N TYR A 138 -3.87 -10.41 9.72
CA TYR A 138 -5.28 -10.20 9.43
C TYR A 138 -6.00 -11.54 9.44
N ASN A 139 -7.13 -11.59 10.13
CA ASN A 139 -8.00 -12.76 10.20
C ASN A 139 -9.33 -12.45 9.52
N PHE A 140 -9.55 -13.00 8.34
CA PHE A 140 -10.76 -12.73 7.54
C PHE A 140 -12.08 -13.21 8.17
N VAL A 141 -12.03 -13.90 9.32
CA VAL A 141 -13.22 -14.34 10.06
C VAL A 141 -13.55 -13.41 11.21
N PHE A 142 -12.52 -12.81 11.85
CA PHE A 142 -12.68 -12.07 13.10
C PHE A 142 -12.37 -10.57 12.99
N ASP A 143 -11.69 -10.13 11.92
CA ASP A 143 -11.40 -8.73 11.61
C ASP A 143 -12.38 -8.21 10.55
#